data_38fb2a4d8aa033beece140093211bc97
#
_entry.id   38fb2a4d8aa033beece140093211bc97
#
_cell.length_a   1.000
_cell.length_b   1.000
_cell.length_c   1.000
_cell.angle_alpha   90.00
_cell.angle_beta   90.00
_cell.angle_gamma   90.00
#
_symmetry.space_group_name_H-M   'P 1'
#
loop_
_entity.id
_entity.type
_entity.pdbx_description
1 polymer ?
#
loop_
_entity_poly.entity_id
_entity_poly.type
_entity_poly.pdbx_seq_one_letter_code
_entity_poly.pdbx_strand_id
1 'polypeptide(L)'
;MLGYIIIAVCLISFTKVKVKLSDLFLLGGLILLTIMSRRQSSMLYFVAILVMNKIVCKLIEMYDKDGINEILKYFTSIIGKIIIYSVFVVFLIFSLKQSKDTEIVSKKSYPVEATEFIKNNLDVEEIKLFNEYNFGSYLLYNDIPVFIDSRADVYDPQFNGWEDDIFRDFINLTNACNDYEEKFEHYGITHLLIYRNSTLDKVLRLDTNYNELYKDDIFILYQRNVEK
;
A
#
# COMPACT_ATOMS: atom_id res chain seq x y z
N MET A 1 15.68 -7.09 -2.01
CA MET A 1 15.32 -7.94 -3.15
C MET A 1 16.55 -8.34 -3.98
N LEU A 2 17.33 -7.39 -4.51
CA LEU A 2 18.52 -7.70 -5.35
C LEU A 2 19.53 -8.62 -4.63
N GLY A 3 19.81 -8.40 -3.35
CA GLY A 3 20.70 -9.24 -2.56
C GLY A 3 20.27 -10.70 -2.46
N TYR A 4 18.96 -10.96 -2.33
CA TYR A 4 18.42 -12.32 -2.30
C TYR A 4 18.61 -13.06 -3.62
N ILE A 5 18.39 -12.37 -4.74
CA ILE A 5 18.60 -12.92 -6.08
C ILE A 5 20.08 -13.23 -6.30
N ILE A 6 20.97 -12.30 -5.94
CA ILE A 6 22.41 -12.48 -6.06
C ILE A 6 22.88 -13.69 -5.23
N ILE A 7 22.46 -13.78 -3.97
CA ILE A 7 22.81 -14.91 -3.09
C ILE A 7 22.31 -16.23 -3.68
N ALA A 8 21.06 -16.30 -4.15
CA ALA A 8 20.51 -17.50 -4.76
C ALA A 8 21.28 -17.93 -6.02
N VAL A 9 21.56 -16.98 -6.91
CA VAL A 9 22.33 -17.24 -8.14
C VAL A 9 23.76 -17.68 -7.82
N CYS A 10 24.44 -17.01 -6.87
CA CYS A 10 25.78 -17.42 -6.44
C CYS A 10 25.78 -18.83 -5.84
N LEU A 11 24.83 -19.14 -4.93
CA LEU A 11 24.75 -20.48 -4.33
C LEU A 11 24.49 -21.56 -5.37
N ILE A 12 23.63 -21.32 -6.35
CA ILE A 12 23.34 -22.30 -7.41
C ILE A 12 24.52 -22.44 -8.37
N SER A 13 25.21 -21.34 -8.73
CA SER A 13 26.25 -21.32 -9.74
C SER A 13 27.61 -21.82 -9.23
N PHE A 14 27.95 -21.52 -7.97
CA PHE A 14 29.25 -21.85 -7.40
C PHE A 14 29.28 -23.12 -6.56
N THR A 15 28.11 -23.74 -6.33
CA THR A 15 28.04 -24.99 -5.55
C THR A 15 27.59 -26.17 -6.42
N LYS A 16 27.99 -27.39 -6.05
CA LYS A 16 27.54 -28.62 -6.69
C LYS A 16 26.13 -29.08 -6.24
N VAL A 17 25.38 -28.21 -5.55
CA VAL A 17 24.04 -28.54 -5.02
C VAL A 17 23.06 -28.66 -6.17
N LYS A 18 22.45 -29.83 -6.30
CA LYS A 18 21.38 -30.06 -7.28
C LYS A 18 20.07 -29.47 -6.75
N VAL A 19 19.63 -28.38 -7.38
CA VAL A 19 18.30 -27.77 -7.10
C VAL A 19 17.26 -28.46 -7.96
N LYS A 20 16.07 -28.72 -7.42
CA LYS A 20 14.98 -29.26 -8.21
C LYS A 20 14.52 -28.22 -9.24
N LEU A 21 14.26 -28.67 -10.47
CA LEU A 21 13.82 -27.82 -11.56
C LEU A 21 12.52 -27.06 -11.19
N SER A 22 11.62 -27.70 -10.44
CA SER A 22 10.40 -27.07 -9.92
C SER A 22 10.67 -25.87 -8.99
N ASP A 23 11.67 -26.01 -8.11
CA ASP A 23 12.05 -24.93 -7.18
C ASP A 23 12.69 -23.75 -7.95
N LEU A 24 13.46 -24.06 -9.03
CA LEU A 24 14.05 -23.04 -9.91
C LEU A 24 12.99 -22.26 -10.70
N PHE A 25 12.00 -22.96 -11.30
CA PHE A 25 10.91 -22.30 -12.02
C PHE A 25 10.04 -21.49 -11.09
N LEU A 26 9.77 -21.98 -9.88
CA LEU A 26 8.97 -21.25 -8.88
C LEU A 26 9.68 -19.95 -8.48
N LEU A 27 10.96 -19.99 -8.15
CA LEU A 27 11.73 -18.78 -7.83
C LEU A 27 11.84 -17.83 -9.02
N GLY A 28 12.15 -18.35 -10.21
CA GLY A 28 12.26 -17.55 -11.44
C GLY A 28 10.95 -16.84 -11.79
N GLY A 29 9.83 -17.55 -11.74
CA GLY A 29 8.51 -16.98 -11.96
C GLY A 29 8.15 -15.90 -10.95
N LEU A 30 8.40 -16.13 -9.65
CA LEU A 30 8.15 -15.12 -8.61
C LEU A 30 9.09 -13.91 -8.72
N ILE A 31 10.33 -14.09 -9.14
CA ILE A 31 11.25 -12.98 -9.42
C ILE A 31 10.71 -12.12 -10.56
N LEU A 32 10.26 -12.72 -11.67
CA LEU A 32 9.66 -12.01 -12.79
C LEU A 32 8.40 -11.25 -12.35
N LEU A 33 7.49 -11.90 -11.63
CA LEU A 33 6.29 -11.27 -11.09
C LEU A 33 6.63 -10.08 -10.16
N THR A 34 7.69 -10.21 -9.36
CA THR A 34 8.10 -9.13 -8.45
C THR A 34 8.72 -7.95 -9.20
N ILE A 35 9.39 -8.19 -10.32
CA ILE A 35 9.90 -7.12 -11.19
C ILE A 35 8.72 -6.37 -11.83
N MET A 36 7.67 -7.09 -12.24
CA MET A 36 6.47 -6.49 -12.82
C MET A 36 5.60 -5.76 -11.78
N SER A 37 5.52 -6.27 -10.56
CA SER A 37 4.69 -5.69 -9.50
C SER A 37 5.33 -5.82 -8.12
N ARG A 38 5.55 -4.67 -7.46
CA ARG A 38 6.09 -4.62 -6.09
C ARG A 38 5.22 -5.36 -5.06
N ARG A 39 3.94 -5.52 -5.32
CA ARG A 39 3.01 -6.29 -4.45
C ARG A 39 3.43 -7.74 -4.28
N GLN A 40 4.10 -8.32 -5.29
CA GLN A 40 4.52 -9.72 -5.29
C GLN A 40 5.78 -9.98 -4.45
N SER A 41 6.42 -8.93 -3.91
CA SER A 41 7.65 -9.07 -3.11
C SER A 41 7.44 -9.94 -1.87
N SER A 42 6.31 -9.83 -1.18
CA SER A 42 6.01 -10.63 0.00
C SER A 42 5.90 -12.12 -0.34
N MET A 43 5.23 -12.48 -1.44
CA MET A 43 5.13 -13.85 -1.92
C MET A 43 6.52 -14.44 -2.26
N LEU A 44 7.37 -13.65 -2.95
CA LEU A 44 8.74 -14.05 -3.24
C LEU A 44 9.53 -14.36 -1.96
N TYR A 45 9.44 -13.50 -0.93
CA TYR A 45 10.16 -13.74 0.33
C TYR A 45 9.71 -15.01 1.03
N PHE A 46 8.40 -15.27 1.14
CA PHE A 46 7.89 -16.48 1.76
C PHE A 46 8.35 -17.76 1.06
N VAL A 47 8.27 -17.77 -0.27
CA VAL A 47 8.68 -18.95 -1.04
C VAL A 47 10.20 -19.09 -1.09
N ALA A 48 10.93 -17.97 -1.23
CA ALA A 48 12.39 -17.98 -1.28
C ALA A 48 12.99 -18.54 0.02
N ILE A 49 12.43 -18.23 1.20
CA ILE A 49 12.89 -18.79 2.48
C ILE A 49 12.84 -20.32 2.46
N LEU A 50 11.75 -20.91 1.96
CA LEU A 50 11.58 -22.37 1.91
C LEU A 50 12.60 -23.02 0.96
N VAL A 51 12.78 -22.43 -0.23
CA VAL A 51 13.72 -22.97 -1.23
C VAL A 51 15.16 -22.77 -0.79
N MET A 52 15.51 -21.59 -0.26
CA MET A 52 16.84 -21.30 0.25
C MET A 52 17.21 -22.20 1.43
N ASN A 53 16.28 -22.47 2.34
CA ASN A 53 16.52 -23.41 3.43
C ASN A 53 16.89 -24.82 2.91
N LYS A 54 16.17 -25.33 1.89
CA LYS A 54 16.53 -26.62 1.26
C LYS A 54 17.94 -26.61 0.64
N ILE A 55 18.34 -25.50 0.01
CA ILE A 55 19.67 -25.35 -0.60
C ILE A 55 20.74 -25.32 0.49
N VAL A 56 20.53 -24.51 1.53
CA VAL A 56 21.46 -24.39 2.66
C VAL A 56 21.62 -25.73 3.39
N CYS A 57 20.54 -26.45 3.69
CA CYS A 57 20.62 -27.77 4.30
C CYS A 57 21.46 -28.75 3.46
N LYS A 58 21.26 -28.78 2.13
CA LYS A 58 22.05 -29.62 1.24
C LYS A 58 23.53 -29.20 1.16
N LEU A 59 23.81 -27.90 1.19
CA LEU A 59 25.20 -27.40 1.24
C LEU A 59 25.91 -27.90 2.50
N ILE A 60 25.23 -27.79 3.63
CA ILE A 60 25.74 -28.21 4.92
C ILE A 60 26.01 -29.72 4.92
N GLU A 61 25.04 -30.53 4.46
CA GLU A 61 25.20 -31.97 4.34
C GLU A 61 26.39 -32.35 3.46
N MET A 62 26.71 -31.53 2.45
CA MET A 62 27.76 -31.81 1.47
C MET A 62 29.13 -31.36 1.93
N TYR A 63 29.24 -30.23 2.63
CA TYR A 63 30.55 -29.60 2.91
C TYR A 63 30.92 -29.61 4.40
N ASP A 64 29.99 -29.71 5.31
CA ASP A 64 30.23 -29.62 6.76
C ASP A 64 29.19 -30.35 7.61
N LYS A 65 29.02 -31.65 7.37
CA LYS A 65 28.04 -32.46 8.06
C LYS A 65 28.29 -32.56 9.59
N ASP A 66 29.53 -32.54 10.00
CA ASP A 66 29.92 -32.71 11.42
C ASP A 66 29.83 -31.38 12.16
N GLY A 67 30.28 -30.28 11.58
CA GLY A 67 30.21 -28.95 12.19
C GLY A 67 28.77 -28.46 12.44
N ILE A 68 27.84 -28.75 11.49
CA ILE A 68 26.44 -28.39 11.71
C ILE A 68 25.81 -29.21 12.84
N ASN A 69 26.17 -30.49 12.97
CA ASN A 69 25.65 -31.32 14.04
C ASN A 69 26.06 -30.77 15.43
N GLU A 70 27.29 -30.24 15.55
CA GLU A 70 27.74 -29.56 16.76
C GLU A 70 26.96 -28.27 17.01
N ILE A 71 26.78 -27.44 16.00
CA ILE A 71 25.99 -26.20 16.09
C ILE A 71 24.55 -26.53 16.47
N LEU A 72 23.89 -27.48 15.80
CA LEU A 72 22.53 -27.90 16.11
C LEU A 72 22.42 -28.44 17.53
N LYS A 73 23.38 -29.23 17.99
CA LYS A 73 23.44 -29.73 19.37
C LYS A 73 23.52 -28.58 20.39
N TYR A 74 24.28 -27.54 20.08
CA TYR A 74 24.35 -26.36 20.92
C TYR A 74 23.00 -25.63 20.95
N PHE A 75 22.39 -25.34 19.82
CA PHE A 75 21.09 -24.64 19.75
C PHE A 75 19.92 -25.45 20.32
N THR A 76 19.97 -26.77 20.24
CA THR A 76 18.94 -27.65 20.86
C THR A 76 19.17 -27.89 22.34
N SER A 77 20.31 -27.51 22.87
CA SER A 77 20.61 -27.56 24.31
C SER A 77 19.70 -26.58 25.09
N ILE A 78 19.58 -26.79 26.39
CA ILE A 78 18.80 -25.89 27.27
C ILE A 78 19.30 -24.45 27.18
N ILE A 79 20.63 -24.28 27.19
CA ILE A 79 21.27 -22.96 27.09
C ILE A 79 20.97 -22.31 25.73
N GLY A 80 21.10 -23.03 24.63
CA GLY A 80 20.78 -22.55 23.28
C GLY A 80 19.33 -22.10 23.16
N LYS A 81 18.39 -22.89 23.68
CA LYS A 81 16.97 -22.51 23.71
C LYS A 81 16.74 -21.22 24.51
N ILE A 82 17.35 -21.07 25.68
CA ILE A 82 17.24 -19.85 26.49
C ILE A 82 17.74 -18.63 25.70
N ILE A 83 18.87 -18.76 25.02
CA ILE A 83 19.42 -17.68 24.19
C ILE A 83 18.45 -17.30 23.08
N ILE A 84 17.92 -18.29 22.33
CA ILE A 84 16.97 -18.03 21.24
C ILE A 84 15.73 -17.33 21.76
N TYR A 85 15.11 -17.83 22.84
CA TYR A 85 13.93 -17.20 23.43
C TYR A 85 14.22 -15.79 23.95
N SER A 86 15.38 -15.57 24.56
CA SER A 86 15.78 -14.23 25.04
C SER A 86 15.91 -13.24 23.89
N VAL A 87 16.57 -13.63 22.79
CA VAL A 87 16.69 -12.80 21.59
C VAL A 87 15.30 -12.50 20.99
N PHE A 88 14.44 -13.51 20.92
CA PHE A 88 13.07 -13.33 20.42
C PHE A 88 12.26 -12.36 21.30
N VAL A 89 12.35 -12.48 22.62
CA VAL A 89 11.67 -11.58 23.57
C VAL A 89 12.19 -10.15 23.43
N VAL A 90 13.52 -9.96 23.33
CA VAL A 90 14.12 -8.63 23.11
C VAL A 90 13.62 -8.04 21.79
N PHE A 91 13.58 -8.83 20.71
CA PHE A 91 13.06 -8.39 19.42
C PHE A 91 11.57 -8.01 19.50
N LEU A 92 10.74 -8.80 20.22
CA LEU A 92 9.33 -8.48 20.45
C LEU A 92 9.16 -7.17 21.21
N ILE A 93 9.92 -6.97 22.30
CA ILE A 93 9.87 -5.73 23.10
C ILE A 93 10.26 -4.53 22.23
N PHE A 94 11.32 -4.66 21.43
CA PHE A 94 11.77 -3.60 20.52
C PHE A 94 10.70 -3.29 19.47
N SER A 95 10.10 -4.31 18.85
CA SER A 95 9.04 -4.15 17.84
C SER A 95 7.78 -3.50 18.42
N LEU A 96 7.37 -3.91 19.62
CA LEU A 96 6.22 -3.33 20.32
C LEU A 96 6.47 -1.88 20.73
N LYS A 97 7.71 -1.55 21.14
CA LYS A 97 8.08 -0.17 21.48
C LYS A 97 8.04 0.72 20.25
N GLN A 98 8.60 0.26 19.13
CA GLN A 98 8.59 1.01 17.88
C GLN A 98 7.16 1.20 17.34
N SER A 99 6.29 0.20 17.52
CA SER A 99 4.88 0.27 17.08
C SER A 99 4.07 1.30 17.87
N LYS A 100 4.39 1.55 19.14
CA LYS A 100 3.69 2.56 19.96
C LYS A 100 3.99 4.00 19.50
N ASP A 101 5.18 4.24 18.97
CA ASP A 101 5.61 5.56 18.52
C ASP A 101 5.24 5.84 17.06
N THR A 102 4.66 4.85 16.36
CA THR A 102 4.26 5.01 14.96
C THR A 102 2.77 5.31 14.90
N GLU A 103 2.41 6.49 14.40
CA GLU A 103 1.01 6.79 14.05
C GLU A 103 0.50 5.72 13.08
N ILE A 104 -0.58 5.03 13.44
CA ILE A 104 -1.20 3.98 12.62
C ILE A 104 -1.65 4.58 11.28
N VAL A 105 -2.12 5.81 11.32
CA VAL A 105 -2.57 6.57 10.15
C VAL A 105 -1.68 7.81 9.99
N SER A 106 -0.90 7.83 8.91
CA SER A 106 -0.04 8.98 8.61
C SER A 106 -0.88 10.19 8.19
N LYS A 107 -0.86 11.26 8.96
CA LYS A 107 -1.51 12.54 8.64
C LYS A 107 -0.96 13.19 7.35
N LYS A 108 0.20 12.76 6.87
CA LYS A 108 0.75 13.21 5.59
C LYS A 108 0.13 12.51 4.39
N SER A 109 -0.38 11.30 4.59
CA SER A 109 -0.94 10.48 3.51
C SER A 109 -2.47 10.46 3.52
N TYR A 110 -3.07 10.72 4.67
CA TYR A 110 -4.52 10.67 4.85
C TYR A 110 -5.04 11.98 5.47
N PRO A 111 -6.18 12.49 5.03
CA PRO A 111 -6.73 13.76 5.47
C PRO A 111 -7.47 13.63 6.82
N VAL A 112 -6.73 13.30 7.89
CA VAL A 112 -7.31 13.01 9.21
C VAL A 112 -8.11 14.18 9.74
N GLU A 113 -7.51 15.36 9.76
CA GLU A 113 -8.12 16.57 10.33
C GLU A 113 -9.27 17.09 9.45
N ALA A 114 -9.13 17.00 8.12
CA ALA A 114 -10.22 17.32 7.19
C ALA A 114 -11.40 16.36 7.34
N THR A 115 -11.15 15.07 7.61
CA THR A 115 -12.18 14.07 7.89
C THR A 115 -12.94 14.38 9.18
N GLU A 116 -12.23 14.76 10.24
CA GLU A 116 -12.85 15.22 11.50
C GLU A 116 -13.66 16.50 11.29
N PHE A 117 -13.16 17.44 10.48
CA PHE A 117 -13.88 18.65 10.14
C PHE A 117 -15.21 18.33 9.43
N ILE A 118 -15.18 17.45 8.42
CA ILE A 118 -16.39 17.03 7.69
C ILE A 118 -17.41 16.43 8.66
N LYS A 119 -17.01 15.48 9.50
CA LYS A 119 -17.93 14.83 10.47
C LYS A 119 -18.56 15.80 11.48
N ASN A 120 -17.83 16.82 11.87
CA ASN A 120 -18.29 17.74 12.90
C ASN A 120 -19.09 18.93 12.37
N ASN A 121 -18.93 19.29 11.10
CA ASN A 121 -19.46 20.55 10.56
C ASN A 121 -20.42 20.36 9.38
N LEU A 122 -20.43 19.18 8.74
CA LEU A 122 -21.25 18.91 7.55
C LEU A 122 -22.17 17.72 7.80
N ASP A 123 -23.32 17.72 7.14
CA ASP A 123 -24.17 16.53 7.09
C ASP A 123 -23.64 15.56 6.04
N VAL A 124 -23.05 14.46 6.53
CA VAL A 124 -22.40 13.46 5.69
C VAL A 124 -23.37 12.77 4.73
N GLU A 125 -24.65 12.70 5.06
CA GLU A 125 -25.67 12.09 4.19
C GLU A 125 -26.08 13.00 3.03
N GLU A 126 -25.96 14.32 3.20
CA GLU A 126 -26.35 15.30 2.18
C GLU A 126 -25.21 15.67 1.23
N ILE A 127 -23.94 15.44 1.63
CA ILE A 127 -22.79 15.78 0.78
C ILE A 127 -22.53 14.71 -0.28
N LYS A 128 -22.19 15.16 -1.48
CA LYS A 128 -21.57 14.33 -2.54
C LYS A 128 -20.12 14.79 -2.71
N LEU A 129 -19.23 14.00 -2.12
CA LEU A 129 -17.81 14.36 -2.00
C LEU A 129 -17.00 13.83 -3.19
N PHE A 130 -16.37 14.74 -3.94
CA PHE A 130 -15.26 14.38 -4.81
C PHE A 130 -13.98 14.28 -3.98
N ASN A 131 -13.25 13.19 -4.11
CA ASN A 131 -12.02 12.94 -3.33
C ASN A 131 -10.93 12.33 -4.19
N GLU A 132 -9.68 12.49 -3.76
CA GLU A 132 -8.54 11.83 -4.37
C GLU A 132 -8.57 10.30 -4.13
N TYR A 133 -8.09 9.55 -5.11
CA TYR A 133 -8.04 8.08 -5.10
C TYR A 133 -7.36 7.48 -3.87
N ASN A 134 -6.23 8.09 -3.46
CA ASN A 134 -5.36 7.49 -2.44
C ASN A 134 -5.97 7.47 -1.04
N PHE A 135 -6.90 8.35 -0.73
CA PHE A 135 -7.50 8.42 0.60
C PHE A 135 -8.99 8.09 0.64
N GLY A 136 -9.57 7.67 -0.48
CA GLY A 136 -10.97 7.26 -0.53
C GLY A 136 -11.30 6.12 0.44
N SER A 137 -10.44 5.11 0.52
CA SER A 137 -10.63 4.01 1.49
C SER A 137 -10.59 4.48 2.95
N TYR A 138 -9.81 5.52 3.26
CA TYR A 138 -9.76 6.11 4.60
C TYR A 138 -11.07 6.86 4.93
N LEU A 139 -11.61 7.60 3.97
CA LEU A 139 -12.90 8.27 4.11
C LEU A 139 -14.04 7.27 4.32
N LEU A 140 -14.07 6.18 3.52
CA LEU A 140 -15.05 5.09 3.70
C LEU A 140 -14.95 4.43 5.07
N TYR A 141 -13.74 4.19 5.58
CA TYR A 141 -13.54 3.67 6.93
C TYR A 141 -14.11 4.60 8.01
N ASN A 142 -14.22 5.89 7.71
CA ASN A 142 -14.81 6.93 8.57
C ASN A 142 -16.28 7.23 8.25
N ASP A 143 -16.97 6.35 7.53
CA ASP A 143 -18.38 6.47 7.14
C ASP A 143 -18.70 7.69 6.28
N ILE A 144 -17.73 8.20 5.52
CA ILE A 144 -17.93 9.29 4.56
C ILE A 144 -18.04 8.70 3.15
N PRO A 145 -19.17 8.93 2.43
CA PRO A 145 -19.33 8.51 1.05
C PRO A 145 -18.26 9.15 0.15
N VAL A 146 -17.74 8.39 -0.80
CA VAL A 146 -16.64 8.81 -1.67
C VAL A 146 -17.01 8.71 -3.14
N PHE A 147 -16.41 9.55 -3.96
CA PHE A 147 -16.48 9.46 -5.41
C PHE A 147 -15.68 8.26 -5.92
N ILE A 148 -14.48 8.05 -5.38
CA ILE A 148 -13.57 6.97 -5.77
C ILE A 148 -12.72 6.48 -4.60
N ASP A 149 -12.34 5.20 -4.64
CA ASP A 149 -11.38 4.61 -3.70
C ASP A 149 -10.34 3.73 -4.41
N SER A 150 -9.47 3.08 -3.63
CA SER A 150 -8.36 2.27 -4.15
C SER A 150 -8.75 0.99 -4.89
N ARG A 151 -10.03 0.69 -5.08
CA ARG A 151 -10.57 -0.45 -5.83
C ARG A 151 -10.87 -0.05 -7.28
N ALA A 152 -9.85 0.33 -8.06
CA ALA A 152 -9.99 0.86 -9.42
C ALA A 152 -10.96 0.06 -10.29
N ASP A 153 -10.91 -1.28 -10.21
CA ASP A 153 -11.73 -2.17 -11.04
C ASP A 153 -13.26 -1.99 -10.82
N VAL A 154 -13.68 -1.54 -9.63
CA VAL A 154 -15.11 -1.30 -9.32
C VAL A 154 -15.65 -0.11 -10.12
N TYR A 155 -14.80 0.80 -10.53
CA TYR A 155 -15.15 2.05 -11.21
C TYR A 155 -14.94 2.00 -12.73
N ASP A 156 -14.52 0.84 -13.26
CA ASP A 156 -14.34 0.62 -14.69
C ASP A 156 -15.64 0.02 -15.28
N PRO A 157 -16.22 0.62 -16.37
CA PRO A 157 -17.43 0.14 -17.02
C PRO A 157 -17.38 -1.32 -17.46
N GLN A 158 -16.19 -1.84 -17.79
CA GLN A 158 -16.01 -3.24 -18.18
C GLN A 158 -16.36 -4.23 -17.06
N PHE A 159 -16.22 -3.80 -15.80
CA PHE A 159 -16.45 -4.66 -14.63
C PHE A 159 -17.77 -4.37 -13.90
N ASN A 160 -18.23 -3.11 -13.89
CA ASN A 160 -19.44 -2.71 -13.16
C ASN A 160 -20.70 -2.60 -14.03
N GLY A 161 -20.54 -2.51 -15.35
CA GLY A 161 -21.66 -2.35 -16.30
C GLY A 161 -22.32 -0.96 -16.27
N TRP A 162 -21.68 0.05 -15.68
CA TRP A 162 -22.17 1.43 -15.70
C TRP A 162 -21.88 2.09 -17.06
N GLU A 163 -22.65 3.11 -17.40
CA GLU A 163 -22.43 3.89 -18.64
C GLU A 163 -21.21 4.81 -18.50
N ASP A 164 -20.99 5.36 -17.29
CA ASP A 164 -19.91 6.29 -16.98
C ASP A 164 -18.61 5.56 -16.60
N ASP A 165 -17.50 5.99 -17.18
CA ASP A 165 -16.15 5.59 -16.78
C ASP A 165 -15.65 6.52 -15.67
N ILE A 166 -16.08 6.22 -14.43
CA ILE A 166 -15.77 7.03 -13.25
C ILE A 166 -14.26 7.15 -13.03
N PHE A 167 -13.49 6.09 -13.29
CA PHE A 167 -12.05 6.14 -13.12
C PHE A 167 -11.37 7.09 -14.10
N ARG A 168 -11.80 7.07 -15.36
CA ARG A 168 -11.31 7.98 -16.39
C ARG A 168 -11.72 9.41 -16.11
N ASP A 169 -12.96 9.61 -15.67
CA ASP A 169 -13.44 10.94 -15.31
C ASP A 169 -12.71 11.49 -14.08
N PHE A 170 -12.43 10.66 -13.10
CA PHE A 170 -11.56 11.05 -11.99
C PHE A 170 -10.19 11.55 -12.46
N ILE A 171 -9.52 10.84 -13.38
CA ILE A 171 -8.23 11.27 -13.93
C ILE A 171 -8.36 12.62 -14.66
N ASN A 172 -9.41 12.81 -15.44
CA ASN A 172 -9.66 14.05 -16.17
C ASN A 172 -9.93 15.22 -15.20
N LEU A 173 -10.77 14.99 -14.20
CA LEU A 173 -11.14 15.99 -13.19
C LEU A 173 -9.94 16.42 -12.32
N THR A 174 -9.11 15.48 -11.88
CA THR A 174 -7.89 15.82 -11.10
C THR A 174 -6.89 16.65 -11.90
N ASN A 175 -6.90 16.52 -13.24
CA ASN A 175 -6.10 17.33 -14.14
C ASN A 175 -6.78 18.63 -14.58
N ALA A 176 -7.95 18.98 -14.00
CA ALA A 176 -8.74 20.14 -14.32
C ALA A 176 -9.03 20.26 -15.83
N CYS A 177 -9.70 19.22 -16.38
CA CYS A 177 -10.15 19.24 -17.77
C CYS A 177 -11.11 20.43 -18.03
N ASN A 178 -11.24 20.84 -19.28
CA ASN A 178 -12.03 22.04 -19.63
C ASN A 178 -13.53 21.90 -19.28
N ASP A 179 -14.04 20.69 -19.16
CA ASP A 179 -15.43 20.34 -18.87
C ASP A 179 -15.63 19.91 -17.40
N TYR A 180 -14.73 20.30 -16.50
CA TYR A 180 -14.79 19.84 -15.08
C TYR A 180 -16.09 20.26 -14.38
N GLU A 181 -16.63 21.44 -14.68
CA GLU A 181 -17.90 21.93 -14.11
C GLU A 181 -19.07 21.06 -14.55
N GLU A 182 -19.19 20.75 -15.84
CA GLU A 182 -20.24 19.88 -16.39
C GLU A 182 -20.20 18.50 -15.76
N LYS A 183 -18.99 17.97 -15.55
CA LYS A 183 -18.81 16.66 -14.91
C LYS A 183 -19.17 16.70 -13.43
N PHE A 184 -18.78 17.74 -12.68
CA PHE A 184 -19.19 17.88 -11.29
C PHE A 184 -20.71 18.03 -11.16
N GLU A 185 -21.36 18.69 -12.10
CA GLU A 185 -22.80 18.79 -12.15
C GLU A 185 -23.44 17.44 -12.47
N HIS A 186 -22.95 16.73 -13.48
CA HIS A 186 -23.41 15.39 -13.87
C HIS A 186 -23.40 14.41 -12.69
N TYR A 187 -22.32 14.39 -11.91
CA TYR A 187 -22.20 13.54 -10.73
C TYR A 187 -22.87 14.14 -9.49
N GLY A 188 -23.36 15.39 -9.56
CA GLY A 188 -23.98 16.11 -8.46
C GLY A 188 -23.01 16.41 -7.32
N ILE A 189 -21.72 16.60 -7.63
CA ILE A 189 -20.69 16.89 -6.62
C ILE A 189 -20.95 18.22 -5.95
N THR A 190 -20.98 18.20 -4.62
CA THR A 190 -21.20 19.37 -3.78
C THR A 190 -19.96 19.84 -3.04
N HIS A 191 -19.07 18.90 -2.73
CA HIS A 191 -17.84 19.16 -1.97
C HIS A 191 -16.63 18.46 -2.63
N LEU A 192 -15.45 19.04 -2.48
CA LEU A 192 -14.20 18.49 -3.03
C LEU A 192 -13.11 18.48 -1.97
N LEU A 193 -12.59 17.30 -1.65
CA LEU A 193 -11.44 17.11 -0.76
C LEU A 193 -10.24 16.64 -1.60
N ILE A 194 -9.29 17.54 -1.81
CA ILE A 194 -8.17 17.35 -2.73
C ILE A 194 -6.83 17.76 -2.11
N TYR A 195 -5.74 17.41 -2.79
CA TYR A 195 -4.42 17.89 -2.38
C TYR A 195 -4.25 19.39 -2.68
N ARG A 196 -3.69 20.11 -1.72
CA ARG A 196 -3.24 21.49 -1.93
C ARG A 196 -2.18 21.56 -3.01
N ASN A 197 -2.22 22.64 -3.76
CA ASN A 197 -1.31 22.91 -4.88
C ASN A 197 -1.39 21.89 -6.03
N SER A 198 -2.41 20.99 -6.03
CA SER A 198 -2.76 20.18 -7.20
C SER A 198 -3.19 21.09 -8.38
N THR A 199 -3.31 20.52 -9.58
CA THR A 199 -3.79 21.25 -10.75
C THR A 199 -5.21 21.74 -10.51
N LEU A 200 -6.07 20.88 -10.02
CA LEU A 200 -7.46 21.23 -9.71
C LEU A 200 -7.54 22.33 -8.65
N ASP A 201 -6.80 22.22 -7.54
CA ASP A 201 -6.76 23.27 -6.50
C ASP A 201 -6.39 24.65 -7.06
N LYS A 202 -5.40 24.71 -7.97
CA LYS A 202 -4.98 25.99 -8.58
C LYS A 202 -6.09 26.63 -9.42
N VAL A 203 -6.90 25.83 -10.10
CA VAL A 203 -8.03 26.29 -10.89
C VAL A 203 -9.16 26.75 -9.98
N LEU A 204 -9.55 25.91 -9.01
CA LEU A 204 -10.67 26.20 -8.10
C LEU A 204 -10.45 27.46 -7.24
N ARG A 205 -9.22 27.77 -6.88
CA ARG A 205 -8.90 29.02 -6.16
C ARG A 205 -9.23 30.30 -6.93
N LEU A 206 -9.28 30.21 -8.25
CA LEU A 206 -9.58 31.35 -9.12
C LEU A 206 -11.07 31.41 -9.48
N ASP A 207 -11.81 30.36 -9.15
CA ASP A 207 -13.23 30.24 -9.46
C ASP A 207 -14.09 30.67 -8.26
N THR A 208 -14.94 31.67 -8.45
CA THR A 208 -15.83 32.22 -7.42
C THR A 208 -16.97 31.27 -7.02
N ASN A 209 -17.16 30.20 -7.79
CA ASN A 209 -18.17 29.17 -7.50
C ASN A 209 -17.74 28.20 -6.40
N TYR A 210 -16.50 28.31 -5.92
CA TYR A 210 -15.95 27.43 -4.88
C TYR A 210 -15.55 28.19 -3.63
N ASN A 211 -16.06 27.74 -2.48
CA ASN A 211 -15.72 28.30 -1.18
C ASN A 211 -14.78 27.34 -0.43
N GLU A 212 -13.67 27.85 0.07
CA GLU A 212 -12.76 27.11 0.95
C GLU A 212 -13.43 26.91 2.33
N LEU A 213 -13.72 25.66 2.72
CA LEU A 213 -14.28 25.34 4.04
C LEU A 213 -13.22 24.95 5.06
N TYR A 214 -12.21 24.22 4.61
CA TYR A 214 -11.09 23.73 5.45
C TYR A 214 -9.82 23.70 4.65
N LYS A 215 -8.70 23.94 5.34
CA LYS A 215 -7.37 23.86 4.75
C LYS A 215 -6.32 23.59 5.79
N ASP A 216 -5.40 22.66 5.48
CA ASP A 216 -4.15 22.45 6.19
C ASP A 216 -2.94 22.57 5.24
N ASP A 217 -1.78 22.03 5.63
CA ASP A 217 -0.58 22.11 4.80
C ASP A 217 -0.64 21.21 3.55
N ILE A 218 -1.47 20.18 3.54
CA ILE A 218 -1.49 19.13 2.52
C ILE A 218 -2.84 19.04 1.81
N PHE A 219 -3.93 19.20 2.54
CA PHE A 219 -5.29 19.00 2.06
C PHE A 219 -6.10 20.29 2.07
N ILE A 220 -7.12 20.33 1.22
CA ILE A 220 -8.08 21.42 1.15
C ILE A 220 -9.46 20.85 0.83
N LEU A 221 -10.48 21.40 1.51
CA LEU A 221 -11.88 21.09 1.28
C LEU A 221 -12.59 22.31 0.71
N TYR A 222 -13.19 22.13 -0.45
CA TYR A 222 -14.05 23.13 -1.08
C TYR A 222 -15.52 22.73 -1.01
N GLN A 223 -16.38 23.72 -0.92
CA GLN A 223 -17.81 23.64 -1.19
C GLN A 223 -18.09 24.29 -2.54
N ARG A 224 -18.83 23.59 -3.39
CA ARG A 224 -19.33 24.12 -4.66
C ARG A 224 -20.64 24.86 -4.42
N ASN A 225 -20.75 26.09 -4.91
CA ASN A 225 -21.99 26.85 -4.92
C ASN A 225 -22.87 26.32 -6.05
N VAL A 226 -23.78 25.40 -5.73
CA VAL A 226 -24.75 24.90 -6.69
C VAL A 226 -25.89 25.93 -6.72
N GLU A 227 -26.04 26.66 -7.83
CA GLU A 227 -27.25 27.46 -8.04
C GLU A 227 -28.44 26.51 -8.08
N LYS A 228 -29.43 26.76 -7.21
CA LYS A 228 -30.67 25.98 -7.12
C LYS A 228 -31.63 26.31 -8.25
#